data_491501ecf224c6ee684eb0aeb3ce4bc4
#
_entry.id   491501ecf224c6ee684eb0aeb3ce4bc4
#
_cell.length_a   1.000
_cell.length_b   1.000
_cell.length_c   1.000
_cell.angle_alpha   90.00
_cell.angle_beta   90.00
_cell.angle_gamma   90.00
#
_symmetry.space_group_name_H-M   'P 1'
#
loop_
_entity.id
_entity.type
_entity.pdbx_description
1 polymer ?
#
loop_
_entity_poly.entity_id
_entity_poly.type
_entity_poly.pdbx_seq_one_letter_code
_entity_poly.pdbx_strand_id
1 'polypeptide(L)'
;MQKKWPFTTAYHSRFPEYVNARFKIPTSWTYGLLRKFHNAAVSNLTPTPAIVEDLRSKGFKNPKLWTRGVDKDIFTPNGAKHPRFTDAPIFLHVGRLAVEKNVDAFLKLDLPGEKWVAGDGPERARLEKTYKGVRWFGVLDGLSLASLYRTASVFVFPSVTDTFGLVMLESMSCGTPVAAYPVPGPIDVVKDKVSGSLNKDLRQACVEAMVMNRGDVHEHSTYFSWEIASQQFLGSLQRIPKN
;
A
#
# COMPACT_ATOMS: atom_id res chain seq x y z
N MET A 1 26.46 -35.82 -1.19
CA MET A 1 25.33 -35.22 -0.47
C MET A 1 25.24 -33.75 -0.86
N GLN A 2 24.15 -33.31 -1.52
CA GLN A 2 23.96 -31.85 -1.76
C GLN A 2 23.64 -31.19 -0.41
N LYS A 3 24.45 -30.20 -0.01
CA LYS A 3 24.18 -29.38 1.18
C LYS A 3 22.88 -28.62 0.94
N LYS A 4 21.84 -28.93 1.72
CA LYS A 4 20.59 -28.13 1.72
C LYS A 4 20.80 -26.89 2.58
N TRP A 5 21.13 -25.78 1.95
CA TRP A 5 21.24 -24.49 2.64
C TRP A 5 19.83 -24.02 3.10
N PRO A 6 19.70 -23.54 4.35
CA PRO A 6 18.47 -22.87 4.77
C PRO A 6 18.30 -21.58 3.98
N PHE A 7 17.07 -21.27 3.56
CA PHE A 7 16.74 -20.03 2.85
C PHE A 7 15.44 -19.43 3.38
N THR A 8 15.28 -18.13 3.22
CA THR A 8 14.05 -17.41 3.49
C THR A 8 13.39 -16.98 2.18
N THR A 9 12.09 -16.84 2.20
CA THR A 9 11.31 -16.30 1.10
C THR A 9 10.51 -15.09 1.57
N ALA A 10 9.96 -14.33 0.64
CA ALA A 10 9.13 -13.19 0.96
C ALA A 10 7.87 -13.17 0.10
N TYR A 11 6.72 -12.90 0.74
CA TYR A 11 5.42 -12.79 0.11
C TYR A 11 4.97 -11.34 0.11
N HIS A 12 5.20 -10.62 -0.99
CA HIS A 12 4.96 -9.18 -1.10
C HIS A 12 3.79 -8.80 -1.99
N SER A 13 3.23 -9.76 -2.72
CA SER A 13 2.15 -9.52 -3.67
C SER A 13 1.13 -10.64 -3.58
N ARG A 14 -0.13 -10.30 -3.65
CA ARG A 14 -1.23 -11.29 -3.79
C ARG A 14 -1.26 -11.82 -5.22
N PHE A 15 -0.16 -12.47 -5.61
CA PHE A 15 0.04 -12.99 -6.95
C PHE A 15 -1.12 -13.87 -7.44
N PRO A 16 -1.71 -14.77 -6.62
CA PRO A 16 -2.87 -15.56 -7.04
C PRO A 16 -4.06 -14.69 -7.45
N GLU A 17 -4.35 -13.64 -6.72
CA GLU A 17 -5.43 -12.70 -7.02
C GLU A 17 -5.16 -11.92 -8.31
N TYR A 18 -3.91 -11.50 -8.53
CA TYR A 18 -3.51 -10.81 -9.78
C TYR A 18 -3.63 -11.71 -11.01
N VAL A 19 -3.18 -12.96 -10.89
CA VAL A 19 -3.31 -13.96 -11.96
C VAL A 19 -4.79 -14.25 -12.25
N ASN A 20 -5.60 -14.40 -11.21
CA ASN A 20 -7.04 -14.61 -11.38
C ASN A 20 -7.72 -13.41 -12.04
N ALA A 21 -7.41 -12.18 -11.61
CA ALA A 21 -8.00 -10.97 -12.17
C ALA A 21 -7.71 -10.81 -13.66
N ARG A 22 -6.48 -11.15 -14.11
CA ARG A 22 -6.02 -10.98 -15.48
C ARG A 22 -6.35 -12.17 -16.40
N PHE A 23 -6.16 -13.39 -15.89
CA PHE A 23 -6.20 -14.61 -16.72
C PHE A 23 -7.31 -15.58 -16.33
N LYS A 24 -8.11 -15.24 -15.30
CA LYS A 24 -9.21 -16.10 -14.79
C LYS A 24 -8.75 -17.48 -14.29
N ILE A 25 -7.47 -17.64 -13.98
CA ILE A 25 -6.92 -18.88 -13.41
C ILE A 25 -7.38 -18.99 -11.95
N PRO A 26 -7.91 -20.15 -11.50
CA PRO A 26 -8.34 -20.33 -10.12
C PRO A 26 -7.22 -20.08 -9.10
N THR A 27 -7.51 -19.27 -8.08
CA THR A 27 -6.53 -18.93 -7.04
C THR A 27 -6.02 -20.16 -6.28
N SER A 28 -6.83 -21.21 -6.15
CA SER A 28 -6.43 -22.46 -5.49
C SER A 28 -5.20 -23.12 -6.12
N TRP A 29 -5.07 -23.08 -7.44
CA TRP A 29 -3.93 -23.66 -8.16
C TRP A 29 -2.65 -22.85 -7.92
N THR A 30 -2.74 -21.53 -8.05
CA THR A 30 -1.60 -20.64 -7.82
C THR A 30 -1.16 -20.65 -6.37
N TYR A 31 -2.10 -20.70 -5.40
CA TYR A 31 -1.76 -20.89 -3.98
C TYR A 31 -1.12 -22.25 -3.72
N GLY A 32 -1.55 -23.34 -4.40
CA GLY A 32 -0.93 -24.65 -4.30
C GLY A 32 0.55 -24.64 -4.67
N LEU A 33 0.88 -23.98 -5.79
CA LEU A 33 2.26 -23.84 -6.27
C LEU A 33 3.10 -22.98 -5.31
N LEU A 34 2.60 -21.81 -4.94
CA LEU A 34 3.30 -20.89 -4.02
C LEU A 34 3.52 -21.52 -2.65
N ARG A 35 2.53 -22.24 -2.12
CA ARG A 35 2.65 -22.96 -0.85
C ARG A 35 3.76 -23.98 -0.88
N LYS A 36 3.87 -24.77 -1.96
CA LYS A 36 4.97 -25.74 -2.12
C LYS A 36 6.33 -25.07 -2.07
N PHE A 37 6.48 -23.93 -2.77
CA PHE A 37 7.72 -23.16 -2.79
C PHE A 37 8.04 -22.54 -1.43
N HIS A 38 7.11 -21.78 -0.84
CA HIS A 38 7.34 -21.06 0.41
C HIS A 38 7.48 -22.00 1.62
N ASN A 39 6.81 -23.16 1.64
CA ASN A 39 6.93 -24.12 2.73
C ASN A 39 8.27 -24.90 2.73
N ALA A 40 9.07 -24.79 1.67
CA ALA A 40 10.45 -25.28 1.64
C ALA A 40 11.44 -24.35 2.36
N ALA A 41 11.04 -23.09 2.61
CA ALA A 41 11.83 -22.09 3.29
C ALA A 41 11.70 -22.20 4.83
N VAL A 42 12.74 -21.78 5.54
CA VAL A 42 12.74 -21.71 7.02
C VAL A 42 11.84 -20.59 7.53
N SER A 43 11.66 -19.54 6.75
CA SER A 43 10.77 -18.41 7.02
C SER A 43 10.18 -17.87 5.72
N ASN A 44 8.91 -17.48 5.76
CA ASN A 44 8.25 -16.71 4.70
C ASN A 44 7.89 -15.32 5.23
N LEU A 45 8.61 -14.31 4.77
CA LEU A 45 8.48 -12.94 5.24
C LEU A 45 7.24 -12.27 4.64
N THR A 46 6.42 -11.67 5.48
CA THR A 46 5.07 -11.20 5.16
C THR A 46 4.85 -9.81 5.73
N PRO A 47 4.33 -8.85 4.97
CA PRO A 47 4.41 -7.44 5.33
C PRO A 47 3.44 -6.99 6.43
N THR A 48 2.33 -7.71 6.66
CA THR A 48 1.32 -7.32 7.65
C THR A 48 0.77 -8.52 8.43
N PRO A 49 0.25 -8.31 9.66
CA PRO A 49 -0.39 -9.35 10.45
C PRO A 49 -1.55 -10.05 9.74
N ALA A 50 -2.43 -9.29 9.08
CA ALA A 50 -3.56 -9.87 8.36
C ALA A 50 -3.12 -10.81 7.23
N ILE A 51 -2.02 -10.50 6.53
CA ILE A 51 -1.48 -11.39 5.50
C ILE A 51 -0.78 -12.61 6.13
N VAL A 52 -0.16 -12.48 7.31
CA VAL A 52 0.36 -13.63 8.07
C VAL A 52 -0.77 -14.62 8.35
N GLU A 53 -1.90 -14.16 8.88
CA GLU A 53 -3.04 -15.02 9.19
C GLU A 53 -3.70 -15.58 7.92
N ASP A 54 -3.85 -14.77 6.88
CA ASP A 54 -4.37 -15.22 5.57
C ASP A 54 -3.52 -16.37 4.99
N LEU A 55 -2.19 -16.25 5.04
CA LEU A 55 -1.31 -17.32 4.58
C LEU A 55 -1.36 -18.56 5.47
N ARG A 56 -1.45 -18.40 6.79
CA ARG A 56 -1.63 -19.54 7.72
C ARG A 56 -2.89 -20.31 7.41
N SER A 57 -4.02 -19.62 7.21
CA SER A 57 -5.30 -20.23 6.86
C SER A 57 -5.24 -21.00 5.53
N LYS A 58 -4.34 -20.60 4.62
CA LYS A 58 -4.09 -21.26 3.35
C LYS A 58 -3.01 -22.37 3.42
N GLY A 59 -2.52 -22.71 4.63
CA GLY A 59 -1.58 -23.80 4.86
C GLY A 59 -0.11 -23.48 4.60
N PHE A 60 0.27 -22.20 4.62
CA PHE A 60 1.67 -21.78 4.68
C PHE A 60 2.20 -21.99 6.10
N LYS A 61 3.35 -22.69 6.25
CA LYS A 61 3.82 -23.17 7.56
C LYS A 61 4.53 -22.11 8.40
N ASN A 62 5.33 -21.24 7.78
CA ASN A 62 6.26 -20.36 8.48
C ASN A 62 6.14 -18.88 8.06
N PRO A 63 4.94 -18.30 7.96
CA PRO A 63 4.83 -16.85 7.69
C PRO A 63 5.26 -16.08 8.94
N LYS A 64 6.17 -15.13 8.76
CA LYS A 64 6.69 -14.22 9.80
C LYS A 64 6.49 -12.78 9.36
N LEU A 65 6.15 -11.92 10.32
CA LEU A 65 5.99 -10.51 10.07
C LEU A 65 7.34 -9.87 9.67
N TRP A 66 7.32 -9.14 8.58
CA TRP A 66 8.39 -8.26 8.13
C TRP A 66 7.76 -7.01 7.52
N THR A 67 7.54 -6.01 8.35
CA THR A 67 6.91 -4.74 7.99
C THR A 67 7.79 -3.90 7.05
N ARG A 68 7.40 -2.67 6.78
CA ARG A 68 8.11 -1.72 5.93
C ARG A 68 8.42 -0.45 6.72
N GLY A 69 9.41 0.27 6.24
CA GLY A 69 9.67 1.65 6.62
C GLY A 69 9.44 2.59 5.45
N VAL A 70 9.52 3.86 5.73
CA VAL A 70 9.46 4.96 4.77
C VAL A 70 10.73 5.80 4.90
N ASP A 71 11.15 6.43 3.82
CA ASP A 71 12.23 7.42 3.84
C ASP A 71 11.71 8.72 4.46
N LYS A 72 12.10 8.97 5.72
CA LYS A 72 11.64 10.13 6.51
C LYS A 72 12.31 11.45 6.10
N ASP A 73 13.41 11.39 5.36
CA ASP A 73 14.08 12.59 4.83
C ASP A 73 13.31 13.15 3.62
N ILE A 74 12.65 12.28 2.88
CA ILE A 74 11.83 12.64 1.72
C ILE A 74 10.37 12.87 2.14
N PHE A 75 9.77 11.87 2.79
CA PHE A 75 8.35 11.88 3.18
C PHE A 75 8.19 12.39 4.61
N THR A 76 8.04 13.71 4.72
CA THR A 76 7.90 14.45 5.97
C THR A 76 6.82 15.53 5.81
N PRO A 77 6.14 15.96 6.88
CA PRO A 77 5.19 17.07 6.83
C PRO A 77 5.85 18.39 6.44
N ASN A 78 7.14 18.50 6.71
CA ASN A 78 7.92 19.71 6.44
C ASN A 78 8.46 19.70 5.00
N GLY A 79 8.37 20.86 4.33
CA GLY A 79 8.90 21.03 2.98
C GLY A 79 7.90 21.66 2.02
N ALA A 80 8.33 21.81 0.77
CA ALA A 80 7.52 22.46 -0.25
C ALA A 80 6.22 21.68 -0.53
N LYS A 81 5.15 22.44 -0.75
CA LYS A 81 3.87 21.95 -1.26
C LYS A 81 3.81 22.18 -2.77
N HIS A 82 3.09 21.35 -3.47
CA HIS A 82 2.79 21.57 -4.88
C HIS A 82 1.86 22.80 -5.04
N PRO A 83 2.06 23.66 -6.03
CA PRO A 83 1.18 24.80 -6.28
C PRO A 83 -0.29 24.35 -6.45
N ARG A 84 -1.19 25.09 -5.82
CA ARG A 84 -2.64 24.92 -5.92
C ARG A 84 -3.21 26.04 -6.77
N PHE A 85 -4.29 25.74 -7.50
CA PHE A 85 -4.99 26.72 -8.32
C PHE A 85 -6.38 27.07 -7.75
N THR A 86 -6.85 26.28 -6.77
CA THR A 86 -8.13 26.50 -6.08
C THR A 86 -7.95 26.17 -4.59
N ASP A 87 -8.88 26.64 -3.77
CA ASP A 87 -8.96 26.29 -2.34
C ASP A 87 -9.76 24.99 -2.09
N ALA A 88 -10.28 24.37 -3.16
CA ALA A 88 -11.03 23.13 -3.06
C ALA A 88 -10.16 22.00 -2.48
N PRO A 89 -10.75 21.07 -1.72
CA PRO A 89 -10.05 19.87 -1.26
C PRO A 89 -9.44 19.08 -2.42
N ILE A 90 -8.28 18.45 -2.17
CA ILE A 90 -7.58 17.65 -3.16
C ILE A 90 -7.58 16.19 -2.69
N PHE A 91 -8.14 15.32 -3.52
CA PHE A 91 -8.15 13.87 -3.34
C PHE A 91 -7.09 13.25 -4.26
N LEU A 92 -6.02 12.73 -3.67
CA LEU A 92 -4.86 12.22 -4.39
C LEU A 92 -4.86 10.70 -4.43
N HIS A 93 -4.64 10.13 -5.61
CA HIS A 93 -4.24 8.73 -5.77
C HIS A 93 -2.80 8.65 -6.30
N VAL A 94 -2.01 7.73 -5.75
CA VAL A 94 -0.65 7.43 -6.21
C VAL A 94 -0.50 5.94 -6.39
N GLY A 95 0.01 5.54 -7.55
CA GLY A 95 0.31 4.14 -7.81
C GLY A 95 0.29 3.76 -9.28
N ARG A 96 0.57 2.48 -9.52
CA ARG A 96 0.46 1.90 -10.87
C ARG A 96 -0.99 1.94 -11.35
N LEU A 97 -1.21 2.45 -12.56
CA LEU A 97 -2.54 2.49 -13.17
C LEU A 97 -2.85 1.15 -13.86
N ALA A 98 -3.39 0.22 -13.08
CA ALA A 98 -3.69 -1.14 -13.51
C ALA A 98 -5.00 -1.62 -12.87
N VAL A 99 -5.63 -2.64 -13.48
CA VAL A 99 -6.95 -3.16 -13.08
C VAL A 99 -6.99 -3.52 -11.60
N GLU A 100 -5.95 -4.16 -11.09
CA GLU A 100 -5.83 -4.58 -9.68
C GLU A 100 -5.77 -3.41 -8.68
N LYS A 101 -5.45 -2.20 -9.14
CA LYS A 101 -5.43 -0.99 -8.29
C LYS A 101 -6.79 -0.30 -8.17
N ASN A 102 -7.77 -0.74 -8.94
CA ASN A 102 -9.17 -0.31 -8.83
C ASN A 102 -9.38 1.21 -8.86
N VAL A 103 -8.56 1.91 -9.68
CA VAL A 103 -8.56 3.39 -9.75
C VAL A 103 -9.92 3.93 -10.20
N ASP A 104 -10.66 3.18 -11.01
CA ASP A 104 -12.03 3.51 -11.41
C ASP A 104 -12.95 3.75 -10.21
N ALA A 105 -12.80 2.97 -9.11
CA ALA A 105 -13.61 3.15 -7.92
C ALA A 105 -13.42 4.53 -7.28
N PHE A 106 -12.20 5.07 -7.31
CA PHE A 106 -11.93 6.45 -6.87
C PHE A 106 -12.44 7.48 -7.87
N LEU A 107 -12.15 7.29 -9.16
CA LEU A 107 -12.45 8.31 -10.16
C LEU A 107 -13.95 8.51 -10.39
N LYS A 108 -14.78 7.49 -10.12
CA LYS A 108 -16.26 7.57 -10.21
C LYS A 108 -16.90 8.34 -9.05
N LEU A 109 -16.21 8.53 -7.92
CA LEU A 109 -16.80 9.18 -6.76
C LEU A 109 -17.18 10.62 -7.08
N ASP A 110 -18.33 11.04 -6.57
CA ASP A 110 -18.69 12.45 -6.48
C ASP A 110 -18.10 13.03 -5.19
N LEU A 111 -17.00 13.80 -5.30
CA LEU A 111 -16.25 14.36 -4.20
C LEU A 111 -16.22 15.90 -4.29
N PRO A 112 -16.25 16.60 -3.15
CA PRO A 112 -16.29 18.05 -3.11
C PRO A 112 -14.89 18.67 -3.35
N GLY A 113 -14.24 18.35 -4.49
CA GLY A 113 -12.89 18.85 -4.76
C GLY A 113 -12.21 18.26 -5.99
N GLU A 114 -10.92 18.54 -6.12
CA GLU A 114 -10.11 18.08 -7.24
C GLU A 114 -9.64 16.64 -7.06
N LYS A 115 -9.62 15.88 -8.16
CA LYS A 115 -9.01 14.56 -8.21
C LYS A 115 -7.65 14.63 -8.87
N TRP A 116 -6.63 14.20 -8.14
CA TRP A 116 -5.25 14.17 -8.59
C TRP A 116 -4.77 12.73 -8.65
N VAL A 117 -4.04 12.38 -9.72
CA VAL A 117 -3.49 11.04 -9.94
C VAL A 117 -2.02 11.13 -10.33
N ALA A 118 -1.15 10.48 -9.56
CA ALA A 118 0.26 10.30 -9.88
C ALA A 118 0.57 8.81 -10.11
N GLY A 119 1.35 8.55 -11.14
CA GLY A 119 1.73 7.22 -11.58
C GLY A 119 1.43 6.96 -13.04
N ASP A 120 1.76 5.75 -13.48
CA ASP A 120 1.56 5.31 -14.86
C ASP A 120 1.17 3.82 -14.89
N GLY A 121 0.72 3.34 -16.04
CA GLY A 121 0.38 1.94 -16.22
C GLY A 121 -0.54 1.67 -17.41
N PRO A 122 -0.87 0.41 -17.67
CA PRO A 122 -1.62 -0.01 -18.85
C PRO A 122 -3.02 0.61 -18.95
N GLU A 123 -3.61 1.02 -17.82
CA GLU A 123 -4.95 1.61 -17.80
C GLU A 123 -4.96 3.14 -18.03
N ARG A 124 -3.80 3.80 -18.06
CA ARG A 124 -3.72 5.27 -18.11
C ARG A 124 -4.53 5.87 -19.24
N ALA A 125 -4.29 5.45 -20.48
CA ALA A 125 -4.95 6.01 -21.64
C ALA A 125 -6.50 5.86 -21.58
N ARG A 126 -6.97 4.71 -21.08
CA ARG A 126 -8.41 4.47 -20.89
C ARG A 126 -8.98 5.39 -19.82
N LEU A 127 -8.30 5.51 -18.68
CA LEU A 127 -8.74 6.33 -17.53
C LEU A 127 -8.79 7.82 -17.92
N GLU A 128 -7.74 8.35 -18.57
CA GLU A 128 -7.70 9.75 -19.04
C GLU A 128 -8.80 10.06 -20.09
N LYS A 129 -9.12 9.09 -20.95
CA LYS A 129 -10.22 9.22 -21.90
C LYS A 129 -11.59 9.24 -21.20
N THR A 130 -11.76 8.40 -20.18
CA THR A 130 -13.05 8.20 -19.50
C THR A 130 -13.36 9.31 -18.48
N TYR A 131 -12.35 9.74 -17.70
CA TYR A 131 -12.55 10.68 -16.60
C TYR A 131 -11.93 12.05 -16.91
N LYS A 132 -12.80 13.00 -17.29
CA LYS A 132 -12.40 14.39 -17.53
C LYS A 132 -12.32 15.17 -16.21
N GLY A 133 -11.51 16.24 -16.17
CA GLY A 133 -11.36 17.06 -14.97
C GLY A 133 -10.42 16.45 -13.91
N VAL A 134 -9.80 15.31 -14.18
CA VAL A 134 -8.75 14.73 -13.33
C VAL A 134 -7.40 15.32 -13.70
N ARG A 135 -6.58 15.64 -12.70
CA ARG A 135 -5.21 16.13 -12.93
C ARG A 135 -4.23 14.95 -12.89
N TRP A 136 -3.52 14.73 -13.98
CA TRP A 136 -2.61 13.61 -14.17
C TRP A 136 -1.16 14.10 -14.11
N PHE A 137 -0.35 13.51 -13.22
CA PHE A 137 1.05 13.92 -13.01
C PHE A 137 2.07 12.95 -13.62
N GLY A 138 1.65 11.74 -14.02
CA GLY A 138 2.58 10.71 -14.47
C GLY A 138 3.47 10.18 -13.34
N VAL A 139 4.61 9.60 -13.70
CA VAL A 139 5.60 9.12 -12.74
C VAL A 139 6.42 10.30 -12.21
N LEU A 140 6.59 10.38 -10.91
CA LEU A 140 7.30 11.44 -10.21
C LEU A 140 8.47 10.87 -9.39
N ASP A 141 9.49 11.67 -9.15
CA ASP A 141 10.51 11.41 -8.13
C ASP A 141 9.96 11.58 -6.72
N GLY A 142 10.72 11.13 -5.71
CA GLY A 142 10.28 11.13 -4.32
C GLY A 142 9.96 12.52 -3.77
N LEU A 143 10.75 13.56 -4.08
CA LEU A 143 10.53 14.92 -3.58
C LEU A 143 9.28 15.54 -4.19
N SER A 144 9.09 15.38 -5.50
CA SER A 144 7.89 15.83 -6.22
C SER A 144 6.65 15.13 -5.69
N LEU A 145 6.73 13.81 -5.46
CA LEU A 145 5.65 13.02 -4.90
C LEU A 145 5.31 13.45 -3.46
N ALA A 146 6.32 13.68 -2.61
CA ALA A 146 6.12 14.19 -1.26
C ALA A 146 5.43 15.57 -1.27
N SER A 147 5.72 16.44 -2.26
CA SER A 147 5.03 17.71 -2.41
C SER A 147 3.55 17.55 -2.71
N LEU A 148 3.17 16.56 -3.52
CA LEU A 148 1.75 16.23 -3.79
C LEU A 148 1.06 15.72 -2.51
N TYR A 149 1.69 14.80 -1.77
CA TYR A 149 1.13 14.31 -0.50
C TYR A 149 0.91 15.47 0.48
N ARG A 150 1.89 16.37 0.68
CA ARG A 150 1.75 17.52 1.58
C ARG A 150 0.62 18.46 1.16
N THR A 151 0.31 18.53 -0.12
CA THR A 151 -0.73 19.42 -0.68
C THR A 151 -2.11 18.78 -0.60
N ALA A 152 -2.20 17.46 -0.75
CA ALA A 152 -3.46 16.75 -0.75
C ALA A 152 -4.20 16.88 0.60
N SER A 153 -5.51 16.93 0.53
CA SER A 153 -6.40 16.86 1.70
C SER A 153 -6.58 15.43 2.17
N VAL A 154 -6.70 14.50 1.22
CA VAL A 154 -6.88 13.06 1.47
C VAL A 154 -6.12 12.27 0.43
N PHE A 155 -5.43 11.23 0.86
CA PHE A 155 -4.90 10.19 -0.02
C PHE A 155 -5.92 9.06 -0.17
N VAL A 156 -6.32 8.76 -1.41
CA VAL A 156 -7.33 7.73 -1.68
C VAL A 156 -6.67 6.45 -2.17
N PHE A 157 -6.88 5.37 -1.43
CA PHE A 157 -6.33 4.05 -1.72
C PHE A 157 -7.45 3.05 -2.03
N PRO A 158 -7.89 2.95 -3.30
CA PRO A 158 -9.03 2.14 -3.69
C PRO A 158 -8.70 0.65 -3.91
N SER A 159 -7.44 0.25 -3.76
CA SER A 159 -7.00 -1.13 -3.97
C SER A 159 -7.55 -2.07 -2.90
N VAL A 160 -7.94 -3.28 -3.32
CA VAL A 160 -8.43 -4.34 -2.43
C VAL A 160 -7.50 -5.56 -2.40
N THR A 161 -6.36 -5.51 -3.09
CA THR A 161 -5.46 -6.65 -3.28
C THR A 161 -4.02 -6.40 -2.84
N ASP A 162 -3.71 -5.24 -2.29
CA ASP A 162 -2.37 -4.93 -1.80
C ASP A 162 -2.08 -5.65 -0.48
N THR A 163 -0.82 -5.99 -0.27
CA THR A 163 -0.36 -6.66 0.96
C THR A 163 0.08 -5.69 2.04
N PHE A 164 0.47 -4.46 1.67
CA PHE A 164 0.88 -3.39 2.58
C PHE A 164 0.43 -2.02 2.06
N GLY A 165 0.92 -1.60 0.89
CA GLY A 165 0.65 -0.29 0.31
C GLY A 165 1.57 0.81 0.87
N LEU A 166 2.87 0.78 0.50
CA LEU A 166 3.87 1.79 0.91
C LEU A 166 3.41 3.23 0.69
N VAL A 167 2.67 3.48 -0.37
CA VAL A 167 2.09 4.80 -0.70
C VAL A 167 1.15 5.35 0.40
N MET A 168 0.50 4.48 1.18
CA MET A 168 -0.27 4.91 2.36
C MET A 168 0.66 5.42 3.45
N LEU A 169 1.76 4.71 3.69
CA LEU A 169 2.77 5.12 4.68
C LEU A 169 3.46 6.42 4.27
N GLU A 170 3.82 6.58 2.99
CA GLU A 170 4.38 7.82 2.42
C GLU A 170 3.43 9.00 2.65
N SER A 171 2.14 8.80 2.37
CA SER A 171 1.09 9.79 2.59
C SER A 171 0.99 10.20 4.06
N MET A 172 0.86 9.21 4.96
CA MET A 172 0.76 9.47 6.41
C MET A 172 2.03 10.14 6.94
N SER A 173 3.21 9.79 6.45
CA SER A 173 4.47 10.43 6.83
C SER A 173 4.50 11.91 6.41
N CYS A 174 3.82 12.28 5.34
CA CYS A 174 3.59 13.68 4.96
C CYS A 174 2.42 14.34 5.72
N GLY A 175 1.82 13.65 6.68
CA GLY A 175 0.67 14.11 7.45
C GLY A 175 -0.65 14.08 6.67
N THR A 176 -0.74 13.36 5.57
CA THR A 176 -1.96 13.31 4.75
C THR A 176 -2.75 12.05 5.05
N PRO A 177 -4.00 12.19 5.55
CA PRO A 177 -4.82 11.06 5.97
C PRO A 177 -5.23 10.17 4.79
N VAL A 178 -5.42 8.88 5.07
CA VAL A 178 -5.76 7.86 4.09
C VAL A 178 -7.25 7.57 4.10
N ALA A 179 -7.86 7.44 2.92
CA ALA A 179 -9.18 6.86 2.72
C ALA A 179 -9.05 5.53 1.98
N ALA A 180 -9.51 4.43 2.58
CA ALA A 180 -9.36 3.10 2.01
C ALA A 180 -10.51 2.15 2.37
N TYR A 181 -10.58 1.00 1.68
CA TYR A 181 -11.45 -0.09 2.07
C TYR A 181 -10.86 -0.85 3.29
N PRO A 182 -11.73 -1.43 4.17
CA PRO A 182 -11.30 -2.23 5.32
C PRO A 182 -10.89 -3.66 4.89
N VAL A 183 -9.78 -3.76 4.18
CA VAL A 183 -9.25 -5.03 3.64
C VAL A 183 -7.81 -5.24 4.11
N PRO A 184 -7.26 -6.48 4.03
CA PRO A 184 -5.84 -6.74 4.34
C PRO A 184 -4.91 -5.76 3.62
N GLY A 185 -3.89 -5.29 4.33
CA GLY A 185 -3.05 -4.16 3.95
C GLY A 185 -3.53 -2.89 4.67
N PRO A 186 -4.57 -2.20 4.19
CA PRO A 186 -5.11 -1.02 4.88
C PRO A 186 -5.44 -1.21 6.36
N ILE A 187 -6.07 -2.32 6.77
CA ILE A 187 -6.44 -2.56 8.19
C ILE A 187 -5.25 -2.67 9.13
N ASP A 188 -4.07 -3.00 8.61
CA ASP A 188 -2.85 -3.14 9.39
C ASP A 188 -1.97 -1.88 9.37
N VAL A 189 -2.13 -1.04 8.34
CA VAL A 189 -1.27 0.13 8.09
C VAL A 189 -1.96 1.41 8.55
N VAL A 190 -3.27 1.51 8.38
CA VAL A 190 -4.06 2.70 8.74
C VAL A 190 -4.73 2.47 10.08
N LYS A 191 -4.51 3.38 11.03
CA LYS A 191 -5.27 3.41 12.28
C LYS A 191 -6.57 4.16 12.03
N ASP A 192 -7.67 3.41 11.95
CA ASP A 192 -8.99 3.98 11.63
C ASP A 192 -9.37 5.13 12.59
N LYS A 193 -9.92 6.21 12.04
CA LYS A 193 -10.30 7.46 12.73
C LYS A 193 -9.13 8.25 13.34
N VAL A 194 -7.88 7.85 13.10
CA VAL A 194 -6.67 8.55 13.55
C VAL A 194 -5.79 8.94 12.37
N SER A 195 -5.31 7.97 11.60
CA SER A 195 -4.45 8.24 10.45
C SER A 195 -5.15 8.08 9.10
N GLY A 196 -6.42 7.72 9.13
CA GLY A 196 -7.26 7.57 7.94
C GLY A 196 -8.65 7.05 8.31
N SER A 197 -9.50 6.89 7.30
CA SER A 197 -10.81 6.25 7.44
C SER A 197 -10.87 4.99 6.60
N LEU A 198 -11.30 3.90 7.25
CA LEU A 198 -11.55 2.60 6.64
C LEU A 198 -13.05 2.35 6.53
N ASN A 199 -13.59 2.41 5.31
CA ASN A 199 -15.04 2.24 5.10
C ASN A 199 -15.31 1.41 3.84
N LYS A 200 -16.38 0.61 3.85
CA LYS A 200 -16.87 -0.11 2.66
C LYS A 200 -17.39 0.85 1.60
N ASP A 201 -17.88 2.01 1.99
CA ASP A 201 -18.17 3.13 1.11
C ASP A 201 -16.92 4.04 1.04
N LEU A 202 -16.22 3.99 -0.10
CA LEU A 202 -14.98 4.76 -0.29
C LEU A 202 -15.25 6.28 -0.30
N ARG A 203 -16.44 6.73 -0.73
CA ARG A 203 -16.83 8.13 -0.65
C ARG A 203 -16.92 8.59 0.81
N GLN A 204 -17.58 7.80 1.64
CA GLN A 204 -17.67 8.06 3.07
C GLN A 204 -16.28 8.10 3.72
N ALA A 205 -15.39 7.14 3.37
CA ALA A 205 -14.01 7.16 3.84
C ALA A 205 -13.29 8.46 3.47
N CYS A 206 -13.46 8.96 2.24
CA CYS A 206 -12.88 10.23 1.80
C CYS A 206 -13.37 11.42 2.63
N VAL A 207 -14.69 11.52 2.87
CA VAL A 207 -15.29 12.62 3.64
C VAL A 207 -14.81 12.59 5.10
N GLU A 208 -14.80 11.43 5.71
CA GLU A 208 -14.34 11.24 7.10
C GLU A 208 -12.84 11.55 7.27
N ALA A 209 -12.02 11.20 6.28
CA ALA A 209 -10.59 11.45 6.33
C ALA A 209 -10.25 12.95 6.25
N MET A 210 -11.07 13.79 5.58
CA MET A 210 -10.80 15.22 5.39
C MET A 210 -10.66 16.01 6.70
N VAL A 211 -11.29 15.58 7.78
CA VAL A 211 -11.32 16.31 9.06
C VAL A 211 -10.29 15.81 10.07
N MET A 212 -9.41 14.90 9.68
CA MET A 212 -8.41 14.33 10.58
C MET A 212 -7.24 15.27 10.83
N ASN A 213 -6.70 15.21 12.05
CA ASN A 213 -5.53 16.00 12.43
C ASN A 213 -4.28 15.46 11.73
N ARG A 214 -3.62 16.30 10.95
CA ARG A 214 -2.42 15.93 10.17
C ARG A 214 -1.21 15.57 11.05
N GLY A 215 -1.14 16.13 12.28
CA GLY A 215 -0.12 15.79 13.27
C GLY A 215 -0.27 14.35 13.76
N ASP A 216 -1.50 13.95 14.13
CA ASP A 216 -1.81 12.59 14.59
C ASP A 216 -1.58 11.56 13.48
N VAL A 217 -1.91 11.94 12.23
CA VAL A 217 -1.64 11.13 11.03
C VAL A 217 -0.14 10.87 10.88
N HIS A 218 0.66 11.93 10.97
CA HIS A 218 2.12 11.80 10.88
C HIS A 218 2.69 10.98 12.05
N GLU A 219 2.24 11.26 13.27
CA GLU A 219 2.70 10.53 14.47
C GLU A 219 2.48 9.01 14.30
N HIS A 220 1.28 8.60 13.83
CA HIS A 220 1.02 7.19 13.57
C HIS A 220 2.00 6.58 12.56
N SER A 221 2.43 7.31 11.54
CA SER A 221 3.39 6.81 10.56
C SER A 221 4.76 6.44 11.16
N THR A 222 5.12 7.05 12.30
CA THR A 222 6.43 6.82 12.95
C THR A 222 6.60 5.42 13.51
N TYR A 223 5.51 4.68 13.74
CA TYR A 223 5.56 3.26 14.14
C TYR A 223 6.11 2.35 13.05
N PHE A 224 6.21 2.84 11.82
CA PHE A 224 6.76 2.10 10.68
C PHE A 224 8.13 2.67 10.32
N SER A 225 9.20 1.99 10.70
CA SER A 225 10.56 2.43 10.39
C SER A 225 11.39 1.33 9.75
N TRP A 226 12.43 1.72 9.02
CA TRP A 226 13.39 0.78 8.45
C TRP A 226 14.20 0.07 9.53
N GLU A 227 14.39 0.69 10.71
CA GLU A 227 15.06 0.07 11.87
C GLU A 227 14.24 -1.12 12.36
N ILE A 228 12.94 -0.95 12.58
CA ILE A 228 12.02 -2.03 13.01
C ILE A 228 11.99 -3.13 11.94
N ALA A 229 11.84 -2.76 10.66
CA ALA A 229 11.83 -3.72 9.57
C ALA A 229 13.14 -4.52 9.46
N SER A 230 14.29 -3.85 9.67
CA SER A 230 15.61 -4.51 9.66
C SER A 230 15.78 -5.49 10.82
N GLN A 231 15.33 -5.12 12.03
CA GLN A 231 15.36 -6.02 13.20
C GLN A 231 14.49 -7.26 12.98
N GLN A 232 13.28 -7.09 12.44
CA GLN A 232 12.39 -8.21 12.09
C GLN A 232 13.02 -9.13 11.04
N PHE A 233 13.67 -8.55 10.02
CA PHE A 233 14.37 -9.31 9.00
C PHE A 233 15.51 -10.14 9.60
N LEU A 234 16.41 -9.50 10.36
CA LEU A 234 17.54 -10.19 10.99
C LEU A 234 17.09 -11.29 11.95
N GLY A 235 16.03 -11.04 12.74
CA GLY A 235 15.44 -12.04 13.64
C GLY A 235 14.75 -13.21 12.92
N SER A 236 14.52 -13.10 11.63
CA SER A 236 13.94 -14.17 10.80
C SER A 236 14.97 -15.09 10.16
N LEU A 237 16.24 -14.69 10.14
CA LEU A 237 17.32 -15.45 9.51
C LEU A 237 17.76 -16.60 10.40
N GLN A 238 18.16 -17.70 9.79
CA GLN A 238 18.79 -18.84 10.46
C GLN A 238 20.31 -18.83 10.22
N ARG A 239 21.07 -18.90 11.30
CA ARG A 239 22.55 -19.05 11.18
C ARG A 239 22.87 -20.40 10.54
N ILE A 240 23.78 -20.36 9.57
CA ILE A 240 24.36 -21.56 9.00
C ILE A 240 25.44 -22.04 9.97
N PRO A 241 25.40 -23.32 10.44
CA PRO A 241 26.46 -23.87 11.27
C PRO A 241 27.82 -23.75 10.53
N LYS A 242 28.84 -23.26 11.21
CA LYS A 242 30.22 -23.39 10.71
C LYS A 242 30.58 -24.88 10.73
N ASN A 243 30.96 -25.43 9.59
CA ASN A 243 31.54 -26.78 9.51
C ASN A 243 32.92 -26.76 10.14
#